data_ecc59f81565472b4ab70599b9da4cab1
#
_entry.id   ecc59f81565472b4ab70599b9da4cab1
#
_cell.length_a   1.000
_cell.length_b   1.000
_cell.length_c   1.000
_cell.angle_alpha   90.00
_cell.angle_beta   90.00
_cell.angle_gamma   90.00
#
_symmetry.space_group_name_H-M   'P 1'
#
loop_
_entity.id
_entity.type
_entity.pdbx_description
1 polymer ?
#
loop_
_entity_poly.entity_id
_entity_poly.type
_entity_poly.pdbx_seq_one_letter_code
_entity_poly.pdbx_strand_id
1 'polypeptide(L)'
;SHEANKTGSPSWQFEDLAQLASGIELPPTPTVFQREDGQGLFYRGAVNDLHGEPGCGKSMIAQIATAQELKADRDVIYIDYEDSARNVVKRLLLLGVTGEQIVQHLHYVRPSAKPSSPTSLDGWKETLDYADTATLAIIDGVTSCLAYAGLDSNSGDDIAAWYNTMPRLISACG
;
A
#
# COMPACT_ATOMS: atom_id res chain seq x y z
N SER A 1 13.17 32.48 -5.93
CA SER A 1 14.12 31.41 -6.24
C SER A 1 13.97 30.33 -5.17
N HIS A 2 13.11 29.35 -5.38
CA HIS A 2 13.07 28.11 -4.58
C HIS A 2 13.67 27.01 -5.45
N GLU A 3 14.94 26.71 -5.22
CA GLU A 3 15.55 25.49 -5.68
C GLU A 3 14.99 24.34 -4.86
N ALA A 4 14.17 23.51 -5.49
CA ALA A 4 13.72 22.24 -4.92
C ALA A 4 14.94 21.31 -4.81
N ASN A 5 15.31 20.98 -3.57
CA ASN A 5 16.37 20.06 -3.24
C ASN A 5 15.97 18.64 -3.70
N LYS A 6 16.38 18.24 -4.89
CA LYS A 6 16.32 16.87 -5.39
C LYS A 6 17.47 16.07 -4.79
N THR A 7 17.36 15.68 -3.53
CA THR A 7 18.27 14.69 -2.92
C THR A 7 17.66 13.29 -3.05
N GLY A 8 17.52 12.81 -4.29
CA GLY A 8 17.43 11.38 -4.52
C GLY A 8 18.82 10.78 -4.26
N SER A 9 18.93 9.74 -3.46
CA SER A 9 20.19 8.99 -3.33
C SER A 9 20.66 8.57 -4.73
N PRO A 10 21.97 8.76 -5.04
CA PRO A 10 22.47 8.38 -6.35
C PRO A 10 22.27 6.89 -6.58
N SER A 11 21.68 6.52 -7.72
CA SER A 11 21.54 5.12 -8.12
C SER A 11 22.91 4.55 -8.56
N TRP A 12 23.09 3.23 -8.48
CA TRP A 12 24.33 2.54 -8.84
C TRP A 12 25.53 2.83 -7.93
N GLN A 13 25.31 3.03 -6.63
CA GLN A 13 26.38 3.08 -5.64
C GLN A 13 26.57 1.71 -5.00
N PHE A 14 27.84 1.38 -4.70
CA PHE A 14 28.14 0.23 -3.86
C PHE A 14 27.75 0.52 -2.43
N GLU A 15 27.01 -0.41 -1.81
CA GLU A 15 26.69 -0.31 -0.39
C GLU A 15 27.89 -0.69 0.48
N ASP A 16 28.02 -0.04 1.63
CA ASP A 16 28.99 -0.45 2.64
C ASP A 16 28.44 -1.65 3.42
N LEU A 17 28.97 -2.82 3.12
CA LEU A 17 28.54 -4.09 3.72
C LEU A 17 29.23 -4.37 5.08
N ALA A 18 30.10 -3.49 5.57
CA ALA A 18 30.86 -3.76 6.78
C ALA A 18 29.96 -3.94 8.02
N GLN A 19 28.94 -3.13 8.16
CA GLN A 19 27.96 -3.25 9.27
C GLN A 19 27.12 -4.52 9.14
N LEU A 20 26.60 -4.82 7.96
CA LEU A 20 25.85 -6.04 7.68
C LEU A 20 26.67 -7.30 7.92
N ALA A 21 27.92 -7.30 7.48
CA ALA A 21 28.87 -8.41 7.66
C ALA A 21 29.24 -8.62 9.13
N SER A 22 29.14 -7.60 9.98
CA SER A 22 29.37 -7.73 11.43
C SER A 22 28.26 -8.47 12.18
N GLY A 23 27.12 -8.76 11.53
CA GLY A 23 25.98 -9.45 12.12
C GLY A 23 25.19 -8.61 13.14
N ILE A 24 25.35 -7.29 13.14
CA ILE A 24 24.67 -6.39 14.09
C ILE A 24 23.22 -6.17 13.68
N GLU A 25 22.91 -6.20 12.39
CA GLU A 25 21.56 -6.06 11.90
C GLU A 25 20.92 -7.44 11.64
N LEU A 26 19.87 -7.74 12.39
CA LEU A 26 19.03 -8.90 12.11
C LEU A 26 18.20 -8.64 10.84
N PRO A 27 17.93 -9.68 10.04
CA PRO A 27 17.01 -9.55 8.90
C PRO A 27 15.67 -8.95 9.37
N PRO A 28 15.03 -8.10 8.56
CA PRO A 28 13.71 -7.56 8.91
C PRO A 28 12.73 -8.70 9.12
N THR A 29 11.91 -8.58 10.16
CA THR A 29 10.82 -9.53 10.44
C THR A 29 9.48 -8.89 10.06
N PRO A 30 8.49 -9.67 9.58
CA PRO A 30 7.18 -9.13 9.28
C PRO A 30 6.49 -8.66 10.56
N THR A 31 5.91 -7.46 10.53
CA THR A 31 5.30 -6.82 11.71
C THR A 31 3.87 -6.37 11.47
N VAL A 32 3.42 -6.33 10.22
CA VAL A 32 2.07 -5.92 9.83
C VAL A 32 1.20 -7.16 9.62
N PHE A 33 -0.09 -7.05 9.90
CA PHE A 33 -1.05 -8.14 9.89
C PHE A 33 -0.61 -9.27 10.84
N GLN A 34 -0.76 -9.01 12.11
CA GLN A 34 -0.33 -9.93 13.18
C GLN A 34 -1.31 -11.09 13.36
N ARG A 35 -0.74 -12.27 13.53
CA ARG A 35 -1.42 -13.48 13.94
C ARG A 35 -1.61 -13.49 15.47
N GLU A 36 -2.37 -14.48 15.98
CA GLU A 36 -2.60 -14.65 17.42
C GLU A 36 -1.30 -14.90 18.22
N ASP A 37 -0.27 -15.48 17.58
CA ASP A 37 1.05 -15.69 18.17
C ASP A 37 1.94 -14.44 18.17
N GLY A 38 1.42 -13.30 17.70
CA GLY A 38 2.12 -12.02 17.60
C GLY A 38 3.07 -11.88 16.40
N GLN A 39 3.19 -12.91 15.55
CA GLN A 39 3.99 -12.82 14.34
C GLN A 39 3.21 -12.12 13.23
N GLY A 40 3.85 -11.15 12.58
CA GLY A 40 3.31 -10.50 11.40
C GLY A 40 3.42 -11.38 10.15
N LEU A 41 2.61 -11.08 9.14
CA LEU A 41 2.66 -11.73 7.82
C LEU A 41 3.25 -10.82 6.75
N PHE A 42 3.16 -9.49 6.91
CA PHE A 42 3.66 -8.52 5.96
C PHE A 42 4.83 -7.71 6.53
N TYR A 43 5.77 -7.41 5.66
CA TYR A 43 6.93 -6.58 5.98
C TYR A 43 6.57 -5.10 5.85
N ARG A 44 6.91 -4.30 6.87
CA ARG A 44 6.81 -2.84 6.82
C ARG A 44 7.84 -2.28 5.84
N GLY A 45 7.51 -1.16 5.17
CA GLY A 45 8.38 -0.51 4.19
C GLY A 45 8.66 -1.35 2.93
N ALA A 46 7.85 -2.38 2.69
CA ALA A 46 7.97 -3.28 1.55
C ALA A 46 6.64 -3.43 0.82
N VAL A 47 6.70 -3.71 -0.46
CA VAL A 47 5.52 -4.14 -1.22
C VAL A 47 5.31 -5.62 -0.99
N ASN A 48 4.16 -5.96 -0.41
CA ASN A 48 3.74 -7.34 -0.16
C ASN A 48 2.61 -7.70 -1.13
N ASP A 49 2.66 -8.88 -1.70
CA ASP A 49 1.77 -9.30 -2.77
C ASP A 49 0.89 -10.49 -2.36
N LEU A 50 -0.41 -10.41 -2.67
CA LEU A 50 -1.38 -11.48 -2.43
C LEU A 50 -1.89 -12.03 -3.77
N HIS A 51 -1.47 -13.25 -4.09
CA HIS A 51 -1.90 -13.97 -5.28
C HIS A 51 -2.94 -15.05 -4.96
N GLY A 52 -3.80 -15.33 -5.91
CA GLY A 52 -4.79 -16.42 -5.83
C GLY A 52 -5.96 -16.21 -6.78
N GLU A 53 -6.73 -17.26 -6.96
CA GLU A 53 -7.91 -17.28 -7.80
C GLU A 53 -8.97 -16.24 -7.37
N PRO A 54 -9.84 -15.78 -8.27
CA PRO A 54 -10.98 -14.95 -7.91
C PRO A 54 -11.82 -15.63 -6.81
N GLY A 55 -12.23 -14.85 -5.80
CA GLY A 55 -13.06 -15.35 -4.69
C GLY A 55 -12.32 -16.13 -3.60
N CYS A 56 -11.00 -16.31 -3.68
CA CYS A 56 -10.23 -17.01 -2.64
C CYS A 56 -10.00 -16.21 -1.34
N GLY A 57 -10.55 -15.00 -1.23
CA GLY A 57 -10.53 -14.21 -0.01
C GLY A 57 -9.40 -13.18 0.11
N LYS A 58 -8.68 -12.83 -0.97
CA LYS A 58 -7.61 -11.81 -0.96
C LYS A 58 -8.06 -10.49 -0.34
N SER A 59 -9.17 -9.93 -0.82
CA SER A 59 -9.73 -8.68 -0.30
C SER A 59 -10.16 -8.80 1.17
N MET A 60 -10.60 -9.98 1.62
CA MET A 60 -10.92 -10.21 3.02
C MET A 60 -9.65 -10.16 3.89
N ILE A 61 -8.56 -10.76 3.45
CA ILE A 61 -7.25 -10.68 4.12
C ILE A 61 -6.80 -9.22 4.21
N ALA A 62 -6.88 -8.46 3.12
CA ALA A 62 -6.56 -7.04 3.09
C ALA A 62 -7.42 -6.24 4.08
N GLN A 63 -8.72 -6.52 4.16
CA GLN A 63 -9.63 -5.84 5.08
C GLN A 63 -9.43 -6.25 6.55
N ILE A 64 -9.01 -7.48 6.83
CA ILE A 64 -8.63 -7.89 8.20
C ILE A 64 -7.36 -7.16 8.62
N ALA A 65 -6.34 -7.06 7.75
CA ALA A 65 -5.14 -6.27 8.02
C ALA A 65 -5.49 -4.79 8.26
N THR A 66 -6.34 -4.21 7.40
CA THR A 66 -6.87 -2.86 7.58
C THR A 66 -7.55 -2.70 8.95
N ALA A 67 -8.41 -3.64 9.34
CA ALA A 67 -9.12 -3.58 10.61
C ALA A 67 -8.17 -3.65 11.82
N GLN A 68 -7.07 -4.37 11.74
CA GLN A 68 -6.06 -4.40 12.80
C GLN A 68 -5.37 -3.04 12.97
N GLU A 69 -4.99 -2.40 11.85
CA GLU A 69 -4.36 -1.09 11.88
C GLU A 69 -5.32 -0.02 12.44
N LEU A 70 -6.56 0.03 11.91
CA LEU A 70 -7.57 1.01 12.36
C LEU A 70 -7.94 0.85 13.84
N LYS A 71 -8.02 -0.38 14.37
CA LYS A 71 -8.25 -0.62 15.80
C LYS A 71 -7.11 -0.17 16.70
N ALA A 72 -5.93 0.00 16.14
CA ALA A 72 -4.76 0.54 16.83
C ALA A 72 -4.57 2.04 16.54
N ASP A 73 -5.62 2.71 16.03
CA ASP A 73 -5.66 4.14 15.70
C ASP A 73 -4.51 4.54 14.75
N ARG A 74 -4.24 3.70 13.74
CA ARG A 74 -3.21 3.94 12.72
C ARG A 74 -3.84 4.17 11.36
N ASP A 75 -3.23 5.06 10.59
CA ASP A 75 -3.72 5.46 9.27
C ASP A 75 -3.51 4.36 8.23
N VAL A 76 -4.54 4.12 7.43
CA VAL A 76 -4.54 3.17 6.31
C VAL A 76 -5.03 3.85 5.05
N ILE A 77 -4.29 3.69 3.96
CA ILE A 77 -4.73 4.04 2.62
C ILE A 77 -5.35 2.81 1.96
N TYR A 78 -6.57 2.92 1.45
CA TYR A 78 -7.24 1.84 0.73
C TYR A 78 -7.63 2.31 -0.67
N ILE A 79 -6.88 1.86 -1.68
CA ILE A 79 -7.11 2.16 -3.09
C ILE A 79 -7.87 0.99 -3.69
N ASP A 80 -9.14 1.19 -4.04
CA ASP A 80 -10.08 0.12 -4.42
C ASP A 80 -10.53 0.29 -5.88
N TYR A 81 -10.22 -0.70 -6.68
CA TYR A 81 -10.62 -0.76 -8.09
C TYR A 81 -11.76 -1.75 -8.37
N GLU A 82 -12.18 -2.53 -7.38
CA GLU A 82 -13.15 -3.61 -7.58
C GLU A 82 -14.47 -3.44 -6.81
N ASP A 83 -14.42 -2.95 -5.57
CA ASP A 83 -15.59 -2.89 -4.69
C ASP A 83 -16.06 -1.42 -4.47
N SER A 84 -16.79 -1.18 -3.43
CA SER A 84 -17.33 0.12 -3.04
C SER A 84 -17.01 0.43 -1.58
N ALA A 85 -16.85 1.72 -1.26
CA ALA A 85 -16.68 2.19 0.11
C ALA A 85 -17.74 1.63 1.07
N ARG A 86 -18.99 1.53 0.60
CA ARG A 86 -20.11 0.97 1.40
C ARG A 86 -19.82 -0.46 1.85
N ASN A 87 -19.35 -1.31 0.96
CA ASN A 87 -19.08 -2.70 1.27
C ASN A 87 -17.85 -2.86 2.16
N VAL A 88 -16.78 -2.10 1.87
CA VAL A 88 -15.57 -2.10 2.69
C VAL A 88 -15.89 -1.63 4.11
N VAL A 89 -16.55 -0.49 4.27
CA VAL A 89 -16.95 0.04 5.58
C VAL A 89 -17.85 -0.94 6.35
N LYS A 90 -18.85 -1.54 5.67
CA LYS A 90 -19.71 -2.55 6.30
C LYS A 90 -18.91 -3.73 6.87
N ARG A 91 -17.92 -4.22 6.12
CA ARG A 91 -17.08 -5.35 6.57
C ARG A 91 -16.15 -4.93 7.71
N LEU A 92 -15.57 -3.73 7.67
CA LEU A 92 -14.74 -3.20 8.75
C LEU A 92 -15.54 -3.06 10.06
N LEU A 93 -16.79 -2.57 9.99
CA LEU A 93 -17.68 -2.52 11.14
C LEU A 93 -17.99 -3.93 11.69
N LEU A 94 -18.22 -4.93 10.83
CA LEU A 94 -18.41 -6.33 11.22
C LEU A 94 -17.14 -6.93 11.84
N LEU A 95 -15.96 -6.48 11.43
CA LEU A 95 -14.67 -6.85 12.03
C LEU A 95 -14.41 -6.11 13.35
N GLY A 96 -15.34 -5.27 13.82
CA GLY A 96 -15.29 -4.58 15.11
C GLY A 96 -14.48 -3.30 15.11
N VAL A 97 -14.25 -2.67 13.96
CA VAL A 97 -13.75 -1.29 13.86
C VAL A 97 -14.88 -0.34 14.15
N THR A 98 -14.65 0.73 14.91
CA THR A 98 -15.69 1.74 15.18
C THR A 98 -15.87 2.71 14.00
N GLY A 99 -17.04 3.32 13.91
CA GLY A 99 -17.28 4.35 12.89
C GLY A 99 -16.33 5.55 13.03
N GLU A 100 -15.95 5.89 14.25
CA GLU A 100 -14.99 6.96 14.53
C GLU A 100 -13.60 6.62 13.99
N GLN A 101 -13.10 5.42 14.26
CA GLN A 101 -11.81 4.95 13.74
C GLN A 101 -11.78 4.94 12.22
N ILE A 102 -12.88 4.52 11.57
CA ILE A 102 -12.99 4.54 10.11
C ILE A 102 -12.89 5.98 9.58
N VAL A 103 -13.62 6.92 10.19
CA VAL A 103 -13.63 8.32 9.72
C VAL A 103 -12.29 9.01 9.94
N GLN A 104 -11.60 8.70 11.03
CA GLN A 104 -10.34 9.36 11.39
C GLN A 104 -9.13 8.77 10.64
N HIS A 105 -9.12 7.46 10.39
CA HIS A 105 -7.91 6.74 10.00
C HIS A 105 -8.00 5.99 8.68
N LEU A 106 -9.18 5.87 8.04
CA LEU A 106 -9.30 5.23 6.74
C LEU A 106 -9.34 6.25 5.60
N HIS A 107 -8.26 6.32 4.83
CA HIS A 107 -8.16 7.14 3.62
C HIS A 107 -8.53 6.28 2.40
N TYR A 108 -9.84 6.28 2.08
CA TYR A 108 -10.37 5.43 1.00
C TYR A 108 -10.41 6.17 -0.32
N VAL A 109 -9.80 5.58 -1.35
CA VAL A 109 -9.76 6.12 -2.70
C VAL A 109 -10.37 5.11 -3.68
N ARG A 110 -11.29 5.58 -4.54
CA ARG A 110 -11.82 4.79 -5.66
C ARG A 110 -11.46 5.46 -6.98
N PRO A 111 -10.33 5.10 -7.59
CA PRO A 111 -9.89 5.76 -8.81
C PRO A 111 -10.82 5.46 -9.99
N SER A 112 -11.04 6.46 -10.83
CA SER A 112 -11.75 6.31 -12.12
C SER A 112 -10.84 6.57 -13.33
N ALA A 113 -9.56 6.92 -13.06
CA ALA A 113 -8.54 7.18 -14.06
C ALA A 113 -7.14 6.91 -13.48
N LYS A 114 -6.12 6.85 -14.34
CA LYS A 114 -4.73 6.68 -13.90
C LYS A 114 -4.23 7.90 -13.09
N PRO A 115 -3.29 7.71 -12.15
CA PRO A 115 -2.77 8.79 -11.30
C PRO A 115 -2.24 10.00 -12.06
N SER A 116 -1.63 9.80 -13.22
CA SER A 116 -1.06 10.87 -14.07
C SER A 116 -2.10 11.64 -14.89
N SER A 117 -3.39 11.30 -14.82
CA SER A 117 -4.42 12.05 -15.55
C SER A 117 -4.66 13.41 -14.88
N PRO A 118 -5.01 14.45 -15.65
CA PRO A 118 -5.28 15.79 -15.09
C PRO A 118 -6.36 15.79 -13.99
N THR A 119 -7.33 14.88 -14.09
CA THR A 119 -8.44 14.76 -13.14
C THR A 119 -8.08 14.01 -11.86
N SER A 120 -6.93 13.34 -11.83
CA SER A 120 -6.50 12.49 -10.68
C SER A 120 -5.28 13.07 -9.96
N LEU A 121 -4.59 14.04 -10.57
CA LEU A 121 -3.27 14.47 -10.11
C LEU A 121 -3.27 15.00 -8.66
N ASP A 122 -4.26 15.81 -8.31
CA ASP A 122 -4.34 16.39 -6.96
C ASP A 122 -4.67 15.33 -5.91
N GLY A 123 -5.63 14.43 -6.19
CA GLY A 123 -5.95 13.31 -5.30
C GLY A 123 -4.79 12.30 -5.18
N TRP A 124 -3.99 12.14 -6.24
CA TRP A 124 -2.78 11.31 -6.17
C TRP A 124 -1.71 11.92 -5.27
N LYS A 125 -1.49 13.24 -5.37
CA LYS A 125 -0.58 13.94 -4.45
C LYS A 125 -1.04 13.83 -2.99
N GLU A 126 -2.32 14.06 -2.74
CA GLU A 126 -2.91 13.88 -1.41
C GLU A 126 -2.71 12.45 -0.89
N THR A 127 -2.88 11.43 -1.75
CA THR A 127 -2.61 10.03 -1.39
C THR A 127 -1.15 9.81 -0.98
N LEU A 128 -0.19 10.42 -1.68
CA LEU A 128 1.23 10.34 -1.33
C LEU A 128 1.55 11.10 -0.04
N ASP A 129 0.91 12.24 0.22
CA ASP A 129 1.08 12.98 1.47
C ASP A 129 0.63 12.15 2.68
N TYR A 130 -0.48 11.39 2.56
CA TYR A 130 -0.89 10.44 3.60
C TYR A 130 0.02 9.22 3.71
N ALA A 131 0.73 8.84 2.65
CA ALA A 131 1.62 7.70 2.67
C ALA A 131 2.81 7.88 3.63
N ASP A 132 3.21 9.12 3.92
CA ASP A 132 4.28 9.42 4.90
C ASP A 132 3.91 9.00 6.33
N THR A 133 2.63 8.93 6.66
CA THR A 133 2.14 8.61 8.01
C THR A 133 1.39 7.29 8.09
N ALA A 134 0.87 6.80 6.97
CA ALA A 134 0.12 5.55 6.92
C ALA A 134 1.02 4.35 7.24
N THR A 135 0.49 3.42 8.04
CA THR A 135 1.19 2.18 8.38
C THR A 135 0.92 1.04 7.40
N LEU A 136 -0.12 1.18 6.60
CA LEU A 136 -0.53 0.21 5.59
C LEU A 136 -1.18 0.93 4.40
N ALA A 137 -0.77 0.55 3.20
CA ALA A 137 -1.46 0.93 1.97
C ALA A 137 -1.91 -0.33 1.23
N ILE A 138 -3.19 -0.37 0.85
CA ILE A 138 -3.81 -1.46 0.09
C ILE A 138 -4.09 -0.98 -1.33
N ILE A 139 -3.75 -1.80 -2.31
CA ILE A 139 -4.21 -1.67 -3.70
C ILE A 139 -5.03 -2.92 -4.01
N ASP A 140 -6.35 -2.82 -3.94
CA ASP A 140 -7.26 -3.94 -4.21
C ASP A 140 -7.79 -3.87 -5.64
N GLY A 141 -7.67 -4.99 -6.35
CA GLY A 141 -8.03 -5.07 -7.77
C GLY A 141 -6.89 -4.69 -8.72
N VAL A 142 -5.70 -5.27 -8.55
CA VAL A 142 -4.51 -4.99 -9.38
C VAL A 142 -4.78 -5.14 -10.88
N THR A 143 -5.52 -6.17 -11.30
CA THR A 143 -5.88 -6.37 -12.71
C THR A 143 -6.70 -5.20 -13.26
N SER A 144 -7.67 -4.70 -12.49
CA SER A 144 -8.46 -3.53 -12.86
C SER A 144 -7.60 -2.26 -12.86
N CYS A 145 -6.70 -2.12 -11.89
CA CYS A 145 -5.73 -1.02 -11.83
C CYS A 145 -4.86 -0.96 -13.10
N LEU A 146 -4.29 -2.09 -13.52
CA LEU A 146 -3.50 -2.20 -14.75
C LEU A 146 -4.32 -1.81 -15.98
N ALA A 147 -5.57 -2.30 -16.09
CA ALA A 147 -6.46 -1.95 -17.19
C ALA A 147 -6.74 -0.43 -17.25
N TYR A 148 -6.97 0.22 -16.12
CA TYR A 148 -7.11 1.70 -16.06
C TYR A 148 -5.83 2.44 -16.48
N ALA A 149 -4.66 1.85 -16.24
CA ALA A 149 -3.38 2.39 -16.68
C ALA A 149 -3.12 2.14 -18.18
N GLY A 150 -3.95 1.33 -18.85
CA GLY A 150 -3.74 0.91 -20.25
C GLY A 150 -2.66 -0.16 -20.40
N LEU A 151 -2.42 -0.95 -19.34
CA LEU A 151 -1.41 -1.99 -19.25
C LEU A 151 -2.05 -3.39 -19.32
N ASP A 152 -1.31 -4.36 -19.87
CA ASP A 152 -1.75 -5.76 -19.94
C ASP A 152 -1.30 -6.53 -18.70
N SER A 153 -2.27 -7.08 -17.97
CA SER A 153 -2.01 -7.90 -16.77
C SER A 153 -1.32 -9.23 -17.05
N ASN A 154 -1.16 -9.63 -18.31
CA ASN A 154 -0.40 -10.82 -18.73
C ASN A 154 1.01 -10.47 -19.23
N SER A 155 1.34 -9.18 -19.34
CA SER A 155 2.67 -8.70 -19.74
C SER A 155 3.55 -8.48 -18.51
N GLY A 156 4.64 -9.24 -18.40
CA GLY A 156 5.62 -9.06 -17.32
C GLY A 156 6.25 -7.66 -17.30
N ASP A 157 6.47 -7.08 -18.48
CA ASP A 157 7.05 -5.73 -18.62
C ASP A 157 6.07 -4.66 -18.12
N ASP A 158 4.78 -4.79 -18.44
CA ASP A 158 3.75 -3.87 -17.99
C ASP A 158 3.53 -3.94 -16.48
N ILE A 159 3.52 -5.16 -15.92
CA ILE A 159 3.44 -5.38 -14.47
C ILE A 159 4.65 -4.75 -13.78
N ALA A 160 5.86 -4.97 -14.30
CA ALA A 160 7.09 -4.41 -13.72
C ALA A 160 7.10 -2.87 -13.79
N ALA A 161 6.65 -2.29 -14.90
CA ALA A 161 6.52 -0.84 -15.06
C ALA A 161 5.52 -0.26 -14.05
N TRP A 162 4.35 -0.88 -13.89
CA TRP A 162 3.33 -0.46 -12.92
C TRP A 162 3.85 -0.56 -11.48
N TYR A 163 4.49 -1.68 -11.13
CA TYR A 163 5.03 -1.92 -9.81
C TYR A 163 6.04 -0.83 -9.38
N ASN A 164 6.87 -0.38 -10.33
CA ASN A 164 7.85 0.67 -10.08
C ASN A 164 7.25 2.07 -9.98
N THR A 165 6.04 2.31 -10.52
CA THR A 165 5.42 3.64 -10.57
C THR A 165 4.39 3.90 -9.48
N MET A 166 3.71 2.90 -8.95
CA MET A 166 2.66 3.09 -7.96
C MET A 166 2.99 2.41 -6.62
N PRO A 167 3.10 1.08 -6.52
CA PRO A 167 3.39 0.42 -5.25
C PRO A 167 4.70 0.89 -4.61
N ARG A 168 5.77 1.01 -5.41
CA ARG A 168 7.07 1.47 -4.91
C ARG A 168 7.08 2.92 -4.47
N LEU A 169 6.36 3.81 -5.15
CA LEU A 169 6.28 5.21 -4.71
C LEU A 169 5.58 5.31 -3.35
N ILE A 170 4.48 4.59 -3.16
CA ILE A 170 3.76 4.56 -1.88
C ILE A 170 4.66 3.99 -0.78
N SER A 171 5.32 2.85 -1.03
CA SER A 171 6.17 2.20 -0.01
C SER A 171 7.44 2.97 0.32
N ALA A 172 7.87 3.91 -0.53
CA ALA A 172 9.04 4.74 -0.30
C ALA A 172 8.75 5.99 0.53
N CYS A 173 7.47 6.31 0.77
CA CYS A 173 7.04 7.44 1.58
C CYS A 173 7.04 7.10 3.09
N GLY A 174 6.86 5.82 3.49
CA GLY A 174 6.65 5.43 4.89
C GLY A 174 7.65 4.43 5.50
#